data_6551199414212897011200d36e173d1b
#
_entry.id   6551199414212897011200d36e173d1b
#
_cell.length_a   1.000
_cell.length_b   1.000
_cell.length_c   1.000
_cell.angle_alpha   90.00
_cell.angle_beta   90.00
_cell.angle_gamma   90.00
#
_symmetry.space_group_name_H-M   'P 1'
#
loop_
_entity.id
_entity.type
_entity.pdbx_description
1 polymer ?
#
loop_
_entity_poly.entity_id
_entity_poly.type
_entity_poly.pdbx_seq_one_letter_code
_entity_poly.pdbx_strand_id
1 'polypeptide(L)'
;KFKIVPNHPDGHFYGYSGWTENFTKLLAEHPLYVDPLDAFVGRGFFFLIRLRGMTGDPSYPYPWNPAYPFDELKALFDRYNIICGIGRDHHFNPDIRMGLELGWGGILRKLERHRAQNGPETYEFYDSEIAVVKAIVSFLRRISCQLAEFALIERNPALKKNLEEMADINFRMADGVPATMREAIQWMCHFSMFSRLYNRGSAGGQLDQLLLPYYENDRRAGRITDEEAKFYLGCLFFNDSRYYQLGGPDIDGNDTVNHLSYLILEAADAVNIACNLTVRVHDKTDPVFLRKAVECLFRNKMGWPRFSGDKALV
;
A
#
# COMPACT_ATOMS: atom_id res chain seq x y z
N LYS A 1 22.25 -12.44 -4.05
CA LYS A 1 21.22 -12.40 -5.10
C LYS A 1 20.13 -13.42 -4.76
N PHE A 2 18.89 -12.97 -4.61
CA PHE A 2 17.75 -13.85 -4.32
C PHE A 2 17.58 -14.91 -5.42
N LYS A 3 17.39 -16.16 -5.02
CA LYS A 3 17.10 -17.27 -5.93
C LYS A 3 15.68 -17.76 -5.70
N ILE A 4 14.87 -17.73 -6.74
CA ILE A 4 13.52 -18.32 -6.72
C ILE A 4 13.60 -19.84 -6.52
N VAL A 5 12.55 -20.39 -5.95
CA VAL A 5 12.28 -21.82 -5.86
C VAL A 5 11.23 -22.14 -6.94
N PRO A 6 11.62 -22.78 -8.03
CA PRO A 6 10.67 -23.15 -9.08
C PRO A 6 9.84 -24.35 -8.65
N ASN A 7 8.56 -24.35 -9.03
CA ASN A 7 7.69 -25.51 -8.89
C ASN A 7 7.21 -26.06 -10.25
N HIS A 8 7.84 -25.59 -11.35
CA HIS A 8 7.51 -25.99 -12.70
C HIS A 8 8.79 -26.25 -13.53
N PRO A 9 8.75 -27.16 -14.54
CA PRO A 9 9.91 -27.52 -15.38
C PRO A 9 10.55 -26.37 -16.17
N ASP A 10 9.80 -25.29 -16.43
CA ASP A 10 10.30 -24.09 -17.12
C ASP A 10 11.21 -23.21 -16.24
N GLY A 11 11.40 -23.58 -14.97
CA GLY A 11 12.21 -22.82 -14.03
C GLY A 11 11.47 -21.65 -13.36
N HIS A 12 10.16 -21.56 -13.53
CA HIS A 12 9.30 -20.57 -12.87
C HIS A 12 8.47 -21.17 -11.73
N PHE A 13 7.71 -20.34 -11.05
CA PHE A 13 6.79 -20.77 -9.99
C PHE A 13 5.37 -20.27 -10.25
N TYR A 14 4.38 -21.10 -9.88
CA TYR A 14 2.97 -20.89 -10.18
C TYR A 14 2.09 -21.28 -9.01
N GLY A 15 0.83 -20.81 -9.03
CA GLY A 15 -0.17 -21.11 -8.02
C GLY A 15 0.08 -20.47 -6.66
N TYR A 16 -0.84 -20.68 -5.74
CA TYR A 16 -0.75 -20.11 -4.40
C TYR A 16 0.49 -20.61 -3.64
N SER A 17 0.76 -21.90 -3.67
CA SER A 17 1.90 -22.50 -2.98
C SER A 17 3.24 -21.99 -3.52
N GLY A 18 3.43 -21.91 -4.83
CA GLY A 18 4.65 -21.40 -5.45
C GLY A 18 4.90 -19.91 -5.11
N TRP A 19 3.86 -19.10 -5.13
CA TRP A 19 3.93 -17.70 -4.70
C TRP A 19 4.28 -17.58 -3.22
N THR A 20 3.60 -18.33 -2.37
CA THR A 20 3.82 -18.31 -0.93
C THR A 20 5.24 -18.71 -0.56
N GLU A 21 5.76 -19.79 -1.15
CA GLU A 21 7.13 -20.24 -0.89
C GLU A 21 8.15 -19.15 -1.24
N ASN A 22 8.04 -18.57 -2.42
CA ASN A 22 8.97 -17.53 -2.87
C ASN A 22 8.82 -16.23 -2.10
N PHE A 23 7.59 -15.83 -1.73
CA PHE A 23 7.35 -14.63 -0.95
C PHE A 23 7.88 -14.77 0.48
N THR A 24 7.58 -15.87 1.17
CA THR A 24 8.05 -16.12 2.54
C THR A 24 9.57 -16.23 2.60
N LYS A 25 10.17 -16.92 1.63
CA LYS A 25 11.64 -16.99 1.47
C LYS A 25 12.23 -15.61 1.25
N LEU A 26 11.63 -14.80 0.37
CA LEU A 26 12.09 -13.43 0.13
C LEU A 26 12.07 -12.61 1.42
N LEU A 27 10.98 -12.63 2.17
CA LEU A 27 10.90 -11.90 3.43
C LEU A 27 11.93 -12.39 4.45
N ALA A 28 12.21 -13.69 4.52
CA ALA A 28 13.19 -14.25 5.44
C ALA A 28 14.63 -13.82 5.11
N GLU A 29 14.99 -13.76 3.83
CA GLU A 29 16.36 -13.52 3.35
C GLU A 29 16.64 -12.04 3.03
N HIS A 30 15.61 -11.22 2.84
CA HIS A 30 15.77 -9.83 2.40
C HIS A 30 16.53 -8.99 3.44
N PRO A 31 17.58 -8.26 3.03
CA PRO A 31 18.22 -7.27 3.89
C PRO A 31 17.20 -6.23 4.35
N LEU A 32 17.29 -5.84 5.61
CA LEU A 32 16.44 -4.80 6.17
C LEU A 32 17.03 -3.43 5.82
N TYR A 33 16.16 -2.51 5.46
CA TYR A 33 16.52 -1.11 5.21
C TYR A 33 15.79 -0.19 6.17
N VAL A 34 16.55 0.64 6.84
CA VAL A 34 16.07 1.63 7.79
C VAL A 34 16.78 2.95 7.51
N ASP A 35 16.04 4.03 7.47
CA ASP A 35 16.55 5.40 7.35
C ASP A 35 16.19 6.17 8.64
N PRO A 36 17.18 6.60 9.43
CA PRO A 36 16.90 7.33 10.68
C PRO A 36 16.30 8.71 10.46
N LEU A 37 16.37 9.25 9.24
CA LEU A 37 15.74 10.52 8.85
C LEU A 37 14.28 10.38 8.42
N ASP A 38 13.81 9.14 8.19
CA ASP A 38 12.43 8.87 7.84
C ASP A 38 11.56 8.68 9.11
N ALA A 39 10.27 8.98 9.00
CA ALA A 39 9.31 8.66 10.06
C ALA A 39 8.77 7.23 9.97
N PHE A 40 9.02 6.54 8.85
CA PHE A 40 8.40 5.25 8.53
C PHE A 40 9.38 4.26 7.92
N VAL A 41 9.09 2.98 8.13
CA VAL A 41 9.66 1.88 7.38
C VAL A 41 8.75 1.56 6.20
N GLY A 42 9.28 1.55 4.99
CA GLY A 42 8.47 1.30 3.77
C GLY A 42 9.28 1.31 2.48
N ARG A 43 10.47 1.89 2.53
CA ARG A 43 11.39 1.89 1.39
C ARG A 43 12.22 0.60 1.32
N GLY A 44 12.78 0.32 0.18
CA GLY A 44 13.78 -0.72 0.01
C GLY A 44 13.31 -1.92 -0.79
N PHE A 45 12.10 -2.44 -0.59
CA PHE A 45 11.57 -3.54 -1.40
C PHE A 45 11.28 -3.11 -2.83
N PHE A 46 10.86 -1.89 -3.00
CA PHE A 46 10.33 -1.39 -4.26
C PHE A 46 11.30 -1.47 -5.44
N PHE A 47 12.60 -1.32 -5.19
CA PHE A 47 13.60 -1.27 -6.26
C PHE A 47 14.45 -2.53 -6.37
N LEU A 48 14.46 -3.40 -5.39
CA LEU A 48 15.45 -4.45 -5.28
C LEU A 48 15.02 -5.79 -5.87
N ILE A 49 13.76 -6.19 -5.70
CA ILE A 49 13.31 -7.51 -6.14
C ILE A 49 11.86 -7.44 -6.61
N ARG A 50 11.60 -7.96 -7.80
CA ARG A 50 10.27 -8.31 -8.25
C ARG A 50 10.18 -9.83 -8.29
N LEU A 51 9.21 -10.35 -7.58
CA LEU A 51 8.77 -11.70 -7.82
C LEU A 51 7.95 -11.68 -9.12
N ARG A 52 8.62 -11.95 -10.24
CA ARG A 52 7.95 -12.18 -11.51
C ARG A 52 7.63 -13.66 -11.58
N GLY A 53 6.51 -14.04 -10.98
CA GLY A 53 5.85 -15.27 -11.38
C GLY A 53 5.11 -15.02 -12.68
N MET A 54 5.03 -16.01 -13.52
CA MET A 54 4.04 -16.15 -14.58
C MET A 54 3.99 -15.10 -15.68
N THR A 55 5.02 -14.41 -16.01
CA THR A 55 4.90 -13.45 -17.10
C THR A 55 5.53 -13.99 -18.37
N GLY A 56 4.88 -14.89 -19.06
CA GLY A 56 5.22 -15.07 -20.45
C GLY A 56 5.48 -16.45 -20.98
N ASP A 57 5.16 -17.51 -20.25
CA ASP A 57 5.07 -18.80 -20.90
C ASP A 57 3.73 -18.92 -21.64
N PRO A 58 3.72 -18.92 -23.00
CA PRO A 58 2.50 -19.08 -23.78
C PRO A 58 1.81 -20.43 -23.54
N SER A 59 2.55 -21.44 -23.07
CA SER A 59 2.00 -22.75 -22.71
C SER A 59 1.25 -22.73 -21.37
N TYR A 60 1.39 -21.64 -20.59
CA TYR A 60 0.76 -21.45 -19.29
C TYR A 60 0.01 -20.12 -19.16
N PRO A 61 -0.82 -19.74 -20.13
CA PRO A 61 -1.44 -18.43 -20.15
C PRO A 61 -2.38 -18.21 -18.96
N TYR A 62 -3.09 -19.24 -18.52
CA TYR A 62 -4.03 -19.18 -17.40
C TYR A 62 -4.11 -20.54 -16.69
N PRO A 63 -3.09 -20.97 -15.96
CA PRO A 63 -3.05 -22.30 -15.35
C PRO A 63 -4.16 -22.55 -14.33
N TRP A 64 -4.75 -21.48 -13.77
CA TRP A 64 -5.88 -21.54 -12.83
C TRP A 64 -7.25 -21.50 -13.49
N ASN A 65 -7.33 -21.24 -14.80
CA ASN A 65 -8.60 -21.22 -15.52
C ASN A 65 -8.47 -21.93 -16.87
N PRO A 66 -8.51 -23.28 -16.87
CA PRO A 66 -8.39 -24.07 -18.10
C PRO A 66 -9.55 -23.85 -19.09
N ALA A 67 -10.67 -23.28 -18.64
CA ALA A 67 -11.82 -22.98 -19.49
C ALA A 67 -11.70 -21.62 -20.22
N TYR A 68 -10.62 -20.86 -19.99
CA TYR A 68 -10.44 -19.56 -20.63
C TYR A 68 -10.11 -19.71 -22.11
N PRO A 69 -10.89 -19.13 -23.03
CA PRO A 69 -10.73 -19.32 -24.49
C PRO A 69 -9.59 -18.45 -25.05
N PHE A 70 -8.36 -18.71 -24.61
CA PHE A 70 -7.21 -17.85 -24.88
C PHE A 70 -6.89 -17.75 -26.38
N ASP A 71 -6.91 -18.87 -27.10
CA ASP A 71 -6.54 -18.88 -28.52
C ASP A 71 -7.55 -18.12 -29.40
N GLU A 72 -8.84 -18.23 -29.09
CA GLU A 72 -9.89 -17.48 -29.76
C GLU A 72 -9.77 -15.98 -29.50
N LEU A 73 -9.52 -15.59 -28.24
CA LEU A 73 -9.31 -14.20 -27.87
C LEU A 73 -8.02 -13.63 -28.47
N LYS A 74 -6.96 -14.44 -28.52
CA LYS A 74 -5.70 -14.03 -29.15
C LYS A 74 -5.90 -13.73 -30.64
N ALA A 75 -6.61 -14.56 -31.34
CA ALA A 75 -6.93 -14.35 -32.77
C ALA A 75 -7.72 -13.05 -32.98
N LEU A 76 -8.65 -12.72 -32.09
CA LEU A 76 -9.39 -11.46 -32.14
C LEU A 76 -8.50 -10.25 -31.80
N PHE A 77 -7.62 -10.36 -30.83
CA PHE A 77 -6.66 -9.31 -30.50
C PHE A 77 -5.72 -9.01 -31.66
N ASP A 78 -5.18 -10.03 -32.26
CA ASP A 78 -4.31 -9.91 -33.43
C ASP A 78 -5.07 -9.30 -34.63
N ARG A 79 -6.31 -9.77 -34.88
CA ARG A 79 -7.16 -9.28 -35.98
C ARG A 79 -7.53 -7.79 -35.85
N TYR A 80 -7.84 -7.35 -34.65
CA TYR A 80 -8.31 -5.98 -34.37
C TYR A 80 -7.22 -5.08 -33.82
N ASN A 81 -5.98 -5.54 -33.77
CA ASN A 81 -4.84 -4.81 -33.17
C ASN A 81 -5.16 -4.31 -31.76
N ILE A 82 -5.79 -5.15 -30.94
CA ILE A 82 -6.12 -4.82 -29.56
C ILE A 82 -4.87 -4.98 -28.70
N ILE A 83 -4.36 -3.88 -28.18
CA ILE A 83 -3.23 -3.87 -27.26
C ILE A 83 -3.78 -4.00 -25.83
N CYS A 84 -3.71 -5.20 -25.26
CA CYS A 84 -4.03 -5.45 -23.86
C CYS A 84 -2.84 -5.13 -22.99
N GLY A 85 -2.60 -3.86 -22.68
CA GLY A 85 -1.51 -3.43 -21.80
C GLY A 85 -1.76 -3.70 -20.30
N ILE A 86 -2.98 -4.03 -19.92
CA ILE A 86 -3.42 -4.11 -18.52
C ILE A 86 -3.27 -5.52 -17.94
N GLY A 87 -3.10 -6.55 -18.75
CA GLY A 87 -3.16 -7.95 -18.30
C GLY A 87 -2.01 -8.44 -17.41
N ARG A 88 -0.98 -7.64 -17.18
CA ARG A 88 0.20 -8.03 -16.41
C ARG A 88 0.48 -7.15 -15.17
N ASP A 89 -0.15 -6.02 -15.07
CA ASP A 89 -0.04 -5.12 -13.94
C ASP A 89 -1.44 -4.97 -13.31
N HIS A 90 -1.63 -5.57 -12.16
CA HIS A 90 -2.89 -5.50 -11.43
C HIS A 90 -3.04 -4.13 -10.76
N HIS A 91 -3.63 -3.17 -11.44
CA HIS A 91 -4.09 -1.94 -10.83
C HIS A 91 -5.37 -2.24 -10.04
N PHE A 92 -5.23 -2.64 -8.79
CA PHE A 92 -6.36 -2.87 -7.92
C PHE A 92 -6.46 -1.79 -6.84
N ASN A 93 -7.65 -1.57 -6.33
CA ASN A 93 -7.89 -0.71 -5.18
C ASN A 93 -8.17 -1.61 -3.96
N PRO A 94 -7.17 -1.83 -3.10
CA PRO A 94 -7.36 -2.64 -1.90
C PRO A 94 -8.24 -1.91 -0.89
N ASP A 95 -8.99 -2.66 -0.10
CA ASP A 95 -9.68 -2.13 1.05
C ASP A 95 -8.70 -1.86 2.20
N ILE A 96 -8.06 -0.69 2.15
CA ILE A 96 -7.12 -0.23 3.17
C ILE A 96 -7.82 -0.09 4.53
N ARG A 97 -9.11 0.27 4.56
CA ARG A 97 -9.88 0.43 5.80
C ARG A 97 -9.92 -0.89 6.58
N MET A 98 -10.19 -2.00 5.91
CA MET A 98 -10.17 -3.33 6.55
C MET A 98 -8.81 -3.60 7.22
N GLY A 99 -7.72 -3.22 6.59
CA GLY A 99 -6.39 -3.38 7.14
C GLY A 99 -6.12 -2.49 8.35
N LEU A 100 -6.56 -1.24 8.30
CA LEU A 100 -6.45 -0.29 9.41
C LEU A 100 -7.31 -0.71 10.62
N GLU A 101 -8.48 -1.32 10.37
CA GLU A 101 -9.39 -1.80 11.42
C GLU A 101 -8.93 -3.11 12.06
N LEU A 102 -8.32 -4.00 11.32
CA LEU A 102 -7.94 -5.33 11.78
C LEU A 102 -6.47 -5.47 12.19
N GLY A 103 -5.59 -4.70 11.58
CA GLY A 103 -4.15 -4.94 11.63
C GLY A 103 -3.77 -6.32 11.07
N TRP A 104 -2.47 -6.63 11.00
CA TRP A 104 -2.02 -7.95 10.50
C TRP A 104 -2.51 -9.10 11.36
N GLY A 105 -2.55 -8.93 12.68
CA GLY A 105 -3.05 -9.95 13.60
C GLY A 105 -4.55 -10.25 13.45
N GLY A 106 -5.36 -9.20 13.21
CA GLY A 106 -6.79 -9.37 12.95
C GLY A 106 -7.06 -10.04 11.60
N ILE A 107 -6.28 -9.68 10.58
CA ILE A 107 -6.32 -10.33 9.25
C ILE A 107 -5.99 -11.82 9.41
N LEU A 108 -4.93 -12.16 10.15
CA LEU A 108 -4.55 -13.55 10.40
C LEU A 108 -5.68 -14.34 11.07
N ARG A 109 -6.26 -13.82 12.15
CA ARG A 109 -7.40 -14.47 12.83
C ARG A 109 -8.62 -14.61 11.92
N LYS A 110 -8.88 -13.64 11.04
CA LYS A 110 -9.96 -13.71 10.06
C LYS A 110 -9.72 -14.84 9.05
N LEU A 111 -8.51 -14.97 8.53
CA LEU A 111 -8.12 -16.04 7.60
C LEU A 111 -8.23 -17.41 8.25
N GLU A 112 -7.72 -17.60 9.46
CA GLU A 112 -7.80 -18.87 10.21
C GLU A 112 -9.26 -19.27 10.49
N ARG A 113 -10.11 -18.32 10.84
CA ARG A 113 -11.54 -18.56 11.02
C ARG A 113 -12.23 -18.98 9.73
N HIS A 114 -11.98 -18.28 8.62
CA HIS A 114 -12.58 -18.64 7.32
C HIS A 114 -12.09 -19.98 6.82
N ARG A 115 -10.80 -20.29 7.00
CA ARG A 115 -10.28 -21.62 6.68
C ARG A 115 -11.02 -22.73 7.43
N ALA A 116 -11.33 -22.53 8.71
CA ALA A 116 -12.06 -23.49 9.51
C ALA A 116 -13.55 -23.64 9.12
N GLN A 117 -14.11 -22.63 8.45
CA GLN A 117 -15.53 -22.59 8.06
C GLN A 117 -15.78 -23.06 6.62
N ASN A 118 -14.73 -23.19 5.79
CA ASN A 118 -14.85 -23.54 4.38
C ASN A 118 -14.31 -24.96 4.11
N GLY A 119 -14.64 -25.50 2.93
CA GLY A 119 -14.28 -26.86 2.56
C GLY A 119 -12.82 -27.03 2.11
N PRO A 120 -12.36 -28.30 2.00
CA PRO A 120 -10.97 -28.62 1.65
C PRO A 120 -10.47 -28.03 0.33
N GLU A 121 -11.37 -27.76 -0.61
CA GLU A 121 -11.06 -27.14 -1.92
C GLU A 121 -10.51 -25.72 -1.80
N THR A 122 -10.69 -25.07 -0.64
CA THR A 122 -10.20 -23.72 -0.37
C THR A 122 -8.93 -23.69 0.48
N TYR A 123 -8.49 -24.83 1.00
CA TYR A 123 -7.41 -24.88 2.00
C TYR A 123 -6.08 -24.37 1.46
N GLU A 124 -5.71 -24.68 0.22
CA GLU A 124 -4.47 -24.19 -0.38
C GLU A 124 -4.42 -22.65 -0.38
N PHE A 125 -5.54 -22.02 -0.73
CA PHE A 125 -5.65 -20.56 -0.70
C PHE A 125 -5.46 -20.01 0.72
N TYR A 126 -6.25 -20.49 1.70
CA TYR A 126 -6.16 -19.97 3.06
C TYR A 126 -4.82 -20.28 3.74
N ASP A 127 -4.26 -21.46 3.55
CA ASP A 127 -2.96 -21.83 4.10
C ASP A 127 -1.85 -20.95 3.53
N SER A 128 -1.94 -20.60 2.25
CA SER A 128 -1.03 -19.69 1.57
C SER A 128 -1.13 -18.26 2.14
N GLU A 129 -2.33 -17.71 2.27
CA GLU A 129 -2.54 -16.37 2.82
C GLU A 129 -2.12 -16.29 4.30
N ILE A 130 -2.42 -17.32 5.10
CA ILE A 130 -1.98 -17.43 6.50
C ILE A 130 -0.45 -17.42 6.59
N ALA A 131 0.23 -18.19 5.75
CA ALA A 131 1.69 -18.24 5.71
C ALA A 131 2.30 -16.88 5.32
N VAL A 132 1.72 -16.20 4.33
CA VAL A 132 2.12 -14.85 3.91
C VAL A 132 2.00 -13.85 5.06
N VAL A 133 0.87 -13.81 5.76
CA VAL A 133 0.68 -12.88 6.89
C VAL A 133 1.64 -13.20 8.04
N LYS A 134 1.87 -14.48 8.36
CA LYS A 134 2.86 -14.88 9.38
C LYS A 134 4.28 -14.43 9.00
N ALA A 135 4.65 -14.54 7.74
CA ALA A 135 5.95 -14.07 7.25
C ALA A 135 6.08 -12.54 7.35
N ILE A 136 5.01 -11.80 7.03
CA ILE A 136 4.95 -10.34 7.22
C ILE A 136 5.17 -9.98 8.69
N VAL A 137 4.44 -10.58 9.62
CA VAL A 137 4.59 -10.34 11.06
C VAL A 137 6.02 -10.59 11.53
N SER A 138 6.61 -11.71 11.10
CA SER A 138 8.01 -12.06 11.42
C SER A 138 8.98 -11.02 10.87
N PHE A 139 8.79 -10.56 9.63
CA PHE A 139 9.61 -9.55 9.00
C PHE A 139 9.53 -8.21 9.77
N LEU A 140 8.34 -7.76 10.15
CA LEU A 140 8.15 -6.51 10.90
C LEU A 140 8.78 -6.57 12.29
N ARG A 141 8.76 -7.72 12.96
CA ARG A 141 9.48 -7.91 14.23
C ARG A 141 11.00 -7.82 14.05
N ARG A 142 11.55 -8.35 12.97
CA ARG A 142 12.98 -8.21 12.64
C ARG A 142 13.35 -6.74 12.39
N ILE A 143 12.51 -5.98 11.68
CA ILE A 143 12.71 -4.54 11.47
C ILE A 143 12.71 -3.80 12.81
N SER A 144 11.76 -4.09 13.69
CA SER A 144 11.70 -3.48 15.03
C SER A 144 12.98 -3.74 15.81
N CYS A 145 13.49 -4.97 15.82
CA CYS A 145 14.77 -5.30 16.48
C CYS A 145 15.94 -4.49 15.89
N GLN A 146 16.05 -4.42 14.57
CA GLN A 146 17.12 -3.67 13.92
C GLN A 146 17.05 -2.16 14.21
N LEU A 147 15.85 -1.59 14.24
CA LEU A 147 15.65 -0.20 14.63
C LEU A 147 16.12 0.06 16.06
N ALA A 148 15.80 -0.84 16.99
CA ALA A 148 16.26 -0.76 18.37
C ALA A 148 17.79 -0.86 18.47
N GLU A 149 18.43 -1.75 17.71
CA GLU A 149 19.90 -1.86 17.64
C GLU A 149 20.53 -0.57 17.11
N PHE A 150 19.95 0.04 16.06
CA PHE A 150 20.46 1.31 15.54
C PHE A 150 20.27 2.46 16.54
N ALA A 151 19.18 2.47 17.29
CA ALA A 151 18.96 3.46 18.36
C ALA A 151 20.03 3.38 19.46
N LEU A 152 20.56 2.20 19.77
CA LEU A 152 21.61 2.03 20.78
C LEU A 152 22.92 2.72 20.41
N ILE A 153 23.27 2.78 19.12
CA ILE A 153 24.51 3.36 18.62
C ILE A 153 24.38 4.77 18.07
N GLU A 154 23.14 5.25 17.87
CA GLU A 154 22.89 6.60 17.37
C GLU A 154 23.26 7.66 18.43
N ARG A 155 24.06 8.65 18.00
CA ARG A 155 24.60 9.71 18.88
C ARG A 155 23.74 10.99 18.85
N ASN A 156 23.02 11.22 17.78
CA ASN A 156 22.12 12.36 17.70
C ASN A 156 20.83 12.06 18.50
N PRO A 157 20.53 12.83 19.57
CA PRO A 157 19.37 12.52 20.43
C PRO A 157 18.03 12.50 19.69
N ALA A 158 17.85 13.38 18.70
CA ALA A 158 16.60 13.44 17.93
C ALA A 158 16.44 12.21 17.02
N LEU A 159 17.52 11.79 16.35
CA LEU A 159 17.49 10.58 15.51
C LEU A 159 17.36 9.32 16.36
N LYS A 160 18.05 9.26 17.50
CA LYS A 160 17.89 8.16 18.47
C LYS A 160 16.45 8.01 18.91
N LYS A 161 15.83 9.10 19.35
CA LYS A 161 14.41 9.11 19.76
C LYS A 161 13.50 8.64 18.61
N ASN A 162 13.73 9.12 17.38
CA ASN A 162 12.96 8.69 16.23
C ASN A 162 13.11 7.18 15.96
N LEU A 163 14.31 6.63 16.03
CA LEU A 163 14.56 5.19 15.88
C LEU A 163 13.88 4.36 16.96
N GLU A 164 13.91 4.82 18.22
CA GLU A 164 13.21 4.18 19.33
C GLU A 164 11.69 4.16 19.12
N GLU A 165 11.10 5.29 18.69
CA GLU A 165 9.67 5.38 18.36
C GLU A 165 9.31 4.50 17.16
N MET A 166 10.14 4.49 16.11
CA MET A 166 9.92 3.62 14.95
C MET A 166 9.99 2.14 15.34
N ALA A 167 10.94 1.76 16.22
CA ALA A 167 11.06 0.39 16.72
C ALA A 167 9.78 -0.05 17.43
N ASP A 168 9.31 0.78 18.35
CA ASP A 168 8.10 0.52 19.14
C ASP A 168 6.83 0.45 18.27
N ILE A 169 6.67 1.39 17.33
CA ILE A 169 5.56 1.38 16.36
C ILE A 169 5.59 0.10 15.52
N ASN A 170 6.73 -0.26 14.93
CA ASN A 170 6.83 -1.45 14.08
C ASN A 170 6.60 -2.74 14.89
N PHE A 171 7.02 -2.79 16.16
CA PHE A 171 6.71 -3.89 17.06
C PHE A 171 5.21 -4.04 17.28
N ARG A 172 4.52 -2.95 17.64
CA ARG A 172 3.06 -2.96 17.83
C ARG A 172 2.30 -3.25 16.55
N MET A 173 2.72 -2.66 15.41
CA MET A 173 2.04 -2.84 14.12
C MET A 173 2.29 -4.22 13.49
N ALA A 174 3.19 -5.02 14.03
CA ALA A 174 3.40 -6.40 13.54
C ALA A 174 2.13 -7.27 13.70
N ASP A 175 1.34 -7.07 14.75
CA ASP A 175 0.10 -7.81 14.99
C ASP A 175 -1.04 -6.95 15.59
N GLY A 176 -0.76 -5.71 15.95
CA GLY A 176 -1.71 -4.77 16.52
C GLY A 176 -2.53 -3.99 15.49
N VAL A 177 -3.43 -3.19 16.01
CA VAL A 177 -4.28 -2.25 15.26
C VAL A 177 -3.75 -0.82 15.48
N PRO A 178 -3.63 0.01 14.44
CA PRO A 178 -3.18 1.39 14.61
C PRO A 178 -4.16 2.19 15.49
N ALA A 179 -3.61 2.98 16.40
CA ALA A 179 -4.35 3.87 17.30
C ALA A 179 -4.07 5.35 17.04
N THR A 180 -2.96 5.67 16.37
CA THR A 180 -2.53 7.03 16.05
C THR A 180 -2.36 7.23 14.55
N MET A 181 -2.34 8.50 14.09
CA MET A 181 -2.10 8.81 12.68
C MET A 181 -0.75 8.26 12.18
N ARG A 182 0.30 8.35 13.01
CA ARG A 182 1.62 7.81 12.66
C ARG A 182 1.59 6.29 12.50
N GLU A 183 0.88 5.56 13.38
CA GLU A 183 0.70 4.12 13.26
C GLU A 183 -0.13 3.72 12.04
N ALA A 184 -1.20 4.46 11.74
CA ALA A 184 -2.03 4.23 10.56
C ALA A 184 -1.21 4.38 9.27
N ILE A 185 -0.42 5.45 9.16
CA ILE A 185 0.48 5.65 8.02
C ILE A 185 1.54 4.55 7.96
N GLN A 186 2.12 4.15 9.11
CA GLN A 186 3.10 3.05 9.13
C GLN A 186 2.48 1.74 8.61
N TRP A 187 1.25 1.41 9.02
CA TRP A 187 0.55 0.24 8.50
C TRP A 187 0.34 0.33 6.98
N MET A 188 -0.04 1.50 6.47
CA MET A 188 -0.18 1.75 5.03
C MET A 188 1.16 1.56 4.29
N CYS A 189 2.26 2.04 4.87
CA CYS A 189 3.61 1.83 4.33
C CYS A 189 3.98 0.34 4.27
N HIS A 190 3.65 -0.44 5.32
CA HIS A 190 3.86 -1.89 5.32
C HIS A 190 3.07 -2.56 4.18
N PHE A 191 1.76 -2.29 4.09
CA PHE A 191 0.94 -2.86 3.03
C PHE A 191 1.46 -2.48 1.65
N SER A 192 1.85 -1.22 1.48
CA SER A 192 2.41 -0.73 0.23
C SER A 192 3.71 -1.44 -0.13
N MET A 193 4.61 -1.59 0.82
CA MET A 193 5.89 -2.28 0.64
C MET A 193 5.68 -3.72 0.17
N PHE A 194 4.82 -4.50 0.84
CA PHE A 194 4.60 -5.91 0.50
C PHE A 194 3.82 -6.10 -0.79
N SER A 195 2.76 -5.32 -1.01
CA SER A 195 1.96 -5.45 -2.24
C SER A 195 2.71 -5.05 -3.51
N ARG A 196 3.75 -4.22 -3.40
CA ARG A 196 4.64 -3.87 -4.53
C ARG A 196 5.47 -5.04 -5.05
N LEU A 197 5.63 -6.10 -4.29
CA LEU A 197 6.27 -7.34 -4.76
C LEU A 197 5.43 -8.05 -5.82
N TYR A 198 4.11 -7.93 -5.73
CA TYR A 198 3.17 -8.51 -6.70
C TYR A 198 2.87 -7.55 -7.85
N ASN A 199 2.82 -6.25 -7.56
CA ASN A 199 2.28 -5.28 -8.47
C ASN A 199 2.92 -3.89 -8.29
N ARG A 200 3.14 -3.20 -9.41
CA ARG A 200 3.79 -1.89 -9.45
C ARG A 200 2.94 -0.75 -8.94
N GLY A 201 1.65 -0.83 -9.12
CA GLY A 201 0.75 0.25 -8.79
C GLY A 201 -0.59 -0.24 -8.31
N SER A 202 -1.01 0.22 -7.15
CA SER A 202 -2.37 0.06 -6.67
C SER A 202 -2.84 1.38 -6.11
N ALA A 203 -4.16 1.58 -6.08
CA ALA A 203 -4.73 2.76 -5.45
C ALA A 203 -4.48 2.72 -3.94
N GLY A 204 -4.27 3.89 -3.35
CA GLY A 204 -4.13 4.08 -1.90
C GLY A 204 -5.44 4.46 -1.21
N GLY A 205 -6.53 4.57 -1.98
CA GLY A 205 -7.85 4.96 -1.49
C GLY A 205 -7.98 6.47 -1.23
N GLN A 206 -9.07 6.85 -0.55
CA GLN A 206 -9.33 8.22 -0.13
C GLN A 206 -8.53 8.54 1.12
N LEU A 207 -7.34 9.12 0.94
CA LEU A 207 -6.34 9.30 2.00
C LEU A 207 -6.86 10.16 3.15
N ASP A 208 -7.55 11.23 2.82
CA ASP A 208 -8.16 12.13 3.79
C ASP A 208 -9.23 11.45 4.64
N GLN A 209 -10.05 10.56 4.06
CA GLN A 209 -11.07 9.81 4.78
C GLN A 209 -10.48 8.68 5.63
N LEU A 210 -9.46 7.99 5.11
CA LEU A 210 -8.80 6.89 5.82
C LEU A 210 -8.07 7.37 7.07
N LEU A 211 -7.41 8.52 7.00
CA LEU A 211 -6.59 9.05 8.09
C LEU A 211 -7.33 9.99 9.01
N LEU A 212 -8.49 10.55 8.62
CA LEU A 212 -9.23 11.53 9.42
C LEU A 212 -9.52 11.08 10.86
N PRO A 213 -10.02 9.86 11.13
CA PRO A 213 -10.32 9.44 12.50
C PRO A 213 -9.08 9.44 13.41
N TYR A 214 -7.94 9.04 12.88
CA TYR A 214 -6.67 9.01 13.61
C TYR A 214 -6.12 10.41 13.85
N TYR A 215 -6.15 11.26 12.83
CA TYR A 215 -5.73 12.65 12.93
C TYR A 215 -6.56 13.42 13.96
N GLU A 216 -7.89 13.35 13.88
CA GLU A 216 -8.78 14.03 14.84
C GLU A 216 -8.59 13.52 16.27
N ASN A 217 -8.38 12.23 16.45
CA ASN A 217 -8.11 11.63 17.76
C ASN A 217 -6.80 12.15 18.35
N ASP A 218 -5.76 12.20 17.53
CA ASP A 218 -4.45 12.70 17.93
C ASP A 218 -4.48 14.21 18.24
N ARG A 219 -5.21 14.98 17.41
CA ARG A 219 -5.43 16.43 17.65
C ARG A 219 -6.15 16.69 18.96
N ARG A 220 -7.25 16.01 19.21
CA ARG A 220 -8.03 16.14 20.48
C ARG A 220 -7.20 15.76 21.69
N ALA A 221 -6.34 14.79 21.57
CA ALA A 221 -5.46 14.34 22.66
C ALA A 221 -4.17 15.17 22.78
N GLY A 222 -3.95 16.17 21.92
CA GLY A 222 -2.72 16.97 21.91
C GLY A 222 -1.47 16.20 21.51
N ARG A 223 -1.62 15.06 20.79
CA ARG A 223 -0.50 14.21 20.37
C ARG A 223 0.13 14.63 19.05
N ILE A 224 -0.56 15.43 18.23
CA ILE A 224 -0.07 15.87 16.92
C ILE A 224 -0.48 17.31 16.65
N THR A 225 0.40 18.06 16.01
CA THR A 225 0.13 19.37 15.40
C THR A 225 -0.11 19.22 13.91
N ASP A 226 -0.61 20.27 13.24
CA ASP A 226 -0.79 20.28 11.79
C ASP A 226 0.55 20.14 11.04
N GLU A 227 1.61 20.77 11.58
CA GLU A 227 2.96 20.67 11.02
C GLU A 227 3.53 19.25 11.12
N GLU A 228 3.32 18.56 12.24
CA GLU A 228 3.71 17.15 12.37
C GLU A 228 2.88 16.24 11.47
N ALA A 229 1.58 16.51 11.31
CA ALA A 229 0.74 15.78 10.37
C ALA A 229 1.24 15.96 8.92
N LYS A 230 1.57 17.19 8.51
CA LYS A 230 2.16 17.46 7.18
C LYS A 230 3.52 16.78 7.02
N PHE A 231 4.35 16.74 8.06
CA PHE A 231 5.63 16.03 8.01
C PHE A 231 5.41 14.52 7.78
N TYR A 232 4.50 13.87 8.51
CA TYR A 232 4.18 12.46 8.31
C TYR A 232 3.60 12.17 6.92
N LEU A 233 2.74 13.04 6.41
CA LEU A 233 2.21 12.95 5.05
C LEU A 233 3.32 13.10 3.99
N GLY A 234 4.23 14.02 4.20
CA GLY A 234 5.42 14.17 3.35
C GLY A 234 6.28 12.90 3.33
N CYS A 235 6.55 12.31 4.49
CA CYS A 235 7.27 11.03 4.60
C CYS A 235 6.51 9.90 3.88
N LEU A 236 5.17 9.84 3.98
CA LEU A 236 4.37 8.89 3.23
C LEU A 236 4.59 9.02 1.72
N PHE A 237 4.56 10.25 1.19
CA PHE A 237 4.76 10.48 -0.24
C PHE A 237 6.17 10.09 -0.71
N PHE A 238 7.19 10.29 0.12
CA PHE A 238 8.54 9.81 -0.15
C PHE A 238 8.65 8.28 -0.11
N ASN A 239 7.88 7.62 0.75
CA ASN A 239 7.85 6.17 0.84
C ASN A 239 7.07 5.55 -0.33
N ASP A 240 5.89 6.09 -0.63
CA ASP A 240 5.01 5.55 -1.66
C ASP A 240 4.04 6.60 -2.21
N SER A 241 4.26 7.02 -3.45
CA SER A 241 3.37 7.92 -4.19
C SER A 241 2.24 7.16 -4.89
N ARG A 242 1.45 6.33 -4.17
CA ARG A 242 0.30 5.61 -4.73
C ARG A 242 -0.78 6.56 -5.24
N TYR A 243 -1.74 6.01 -5.96
CA TYR A 243 -2.92 6.74 -6.43
C TYR A 243 -3.86 7.03 -5.26
N TYR A 244 -3.59 8.12 -4.54
CA TYR A 244 -4.46 8.61 -3.47
C TYR A 244 -5.54 9.53 -4.01
N GLN A 245 -6.71 9.50 -3.37
CA GLN A 245 -7.83 10.37 -3.69
C GLN A 245 -8.14 11.28 -2.49
N LEU A 246 -8.70 12.47 -2.79
CA LEU A 246 -9.15 13.45 -1.81
C LEU A 246 -10.57 13.90 -2.12
N GLY A 247 -11.37 14.08 -1.08
CA GLY A 247 -12.76 14.55 -1.20
C GLY A 247 -13.65 13.57 -1.94
N GLY A 248 -14.66 14.11 -2.59
CA GLY A 248 -15.70 13.38 -3.28
C GLY A 248 -16.99 13.34 -2.47
N PRO A 249 -18.09 12.82 -3.01
CA PRO A 249 -19.35 12.72 -2.30
C PRO A 249 -19.35 11.54 -1.31
N ASP A 250 -20.04 11.72 -0.19
CA ASP A 250 -20.50 10.62 0.65
C ASP A 250 -21.72 9.91 0.02
N ILE A 251 -22.31 8.95 0.72
CA ILE A 251 -23.48 8.20 0.24
C ILE A 251 -24.73 9.09 0.05
N ASP A 252 -24.78 10.21 0.76
CA ASP A 252 -25.89 11.19 0.68
C ASP A 252 -25.59 12.31 -0.34
N GLY A 253 -24.44 12.23 -1.02
CA GLY A 253 -24.01 13.21 -2.01
C GLY A 253 -23.47 14.49 -1.40
N ASN A 254 -23.06 14.52 -0.12
CA ASN A 254 -22.40 15.65 0.49
C ASN A 254 -20.89 15.60 0.26
N ASP A 255 -20.25 16.77 0.23
CA ASP A 255 -18.81 16.84 0.07
C ASP A 255 -18.07 16.30 1.32
N THR A 256 -17.07 15.46 1.09
CA THR A 256 -16.24 14.88 2.15
C THR A 256 -14.91 15.59 2.36
N VAL A 257 -14.66 16.69 1.65
CA VAL A 257 -13.51 17.55 1.89
C VAL A 257 -13.48 17.98 3.36
N ASN A 258 -12.32 17.88 3.98
CA ASN A 258 -12.13 18.18 5.40
C ASN A 258 -10.76 18.87 5.61
N HIS A 259 -10.44 19.23 6.85
CA HIS A 259 -9.19 19.92 7.17
C HIS A 259 -7.95 19.11 6.73
N LEU A 260 -7.97 17.79 6.89
CA LEU A 260 -6.87 16.94 6.48
C LEU A 260 -6.65 16.93 4.96
N SER A 261 -7.71 17.11 4.16
CA SER A 261 -7.59 17.26 2.69
C SER A 261 -6.69 18.43 2.31
N TYR A 262 -6.80 19.55 3.04
CA TYR A 262 -5.93 20.71 2.86
C TYR A 262 -4.49 20.43 3.28
N LEU A 263 -4.28 19.79 4.43
CA LEU A 263 -2.94 19.44 4.91
C LEU A 263 -2.23 18.47 3.96
N ILE A 264 -2.96 17.55 3.33
CA ILE A 264 -2.42 16.63 2.33
C ILE A 264 -1.91 17.37 1.10
N LEU A 265 -2.69 18.33 0.57
CA LEU A 265 -2.22 19.18 -0.55
C LEU A 265 -0.99 20.01 -0.16
N GLU A 266 -0.97 20.56 1.04
CA GLU A 266 0.17 21.35 1.55
C GLU A 266 1.42 20.50 1.73
N ALA A 267 1.29 19.30 2.27
CA ALA A 267 2.40 18.35 2.41
C ALA A 267 2.96 17.96 1.04
N ALA A 268 2.10 17.62 0.08
CA ALA A 268 2.50 17.28 -1.27
C ALA A 268 3.22 18.44 -1.99
N ASP A 269 2.73 19.66 -1.81
CA ASP A 269 3.35 20.86 -2.37
C ASP A 269 4.72 21.15 -1.75
N ALA A 270 4.85 20.95 -0.42
CA ALA A 270 6.09 21.17 0.30
C ALA A 270 7.20 20.18 -0.10
N VAL A 271 6.88 18.89 -0.30
CA VAL A 271 7.87 17.90 -0.75
C VAL A 271 8.24 18.02 -2.22
N ASN A 272 7.40 18.68 -3.01
CA ASN A 272 7.63 18.99 -4.42
C ASN A 272 8.15 17.81 -5.27
N ILE A 273 7.51 16.66 -5.12
CA ILE A 273 7.76 15.45 -5.91
C ILE A 273 6.52 15.08 -6.73
N ALA A 274 6.69 14.23 -7.73
CA ALA A 274 5.57 13.71 -8.50
C ALA A 274 4.68 12.81 -7.63
N CYS A 275 3.56 13.36 -7.14
CA CYS A 275 2.56 12.64 -6.36
C CYS A 275 1.39 12.21 -7.24
N ASN A 276 0.87 11.01 -7.00
CA ASN A 276 -0.34 10.55 -7.66
C ASN A 276 -1.59 10.92 -6.84
N LEU A 277 -1.80 12.21 -6.63
CA LEU A 277 -3.00 12.73 -5.98
C LEU A 277 -4.10 13.01 -6.99
N THR A 278 -5.34 12.65 -6.66
CA THR A 278 -6.53 12.95 -7.44
C THR A 278 -7.57 13.61 -6.55
N VAL A 279 -8.05 14.77 -6.92
CA VAL A 279 -9.20 15.42 -6.30
C VAL A 279 -10.45 14.92 -7.00
N ARG A 280 -11.38 14.38 -6.23
CA ARG A 280 -12.71 13.99 -6.72
C ARG A 280 -13.61 15.21 -6.73
N VAL A 281 -14.23 15.48 -7.88
CA VAL A 281 -15.05 16.68 -8.12
C VAL A 281 -16.49 16.30 -8.38
N HIS A 282 -17.40 16.94 -7.67
CA HIS A 282 -18.85 16.81 -7.82
C HIS A 282 -19.55 18.16 -7.59
N ASP A 283 -20.88 18.21 -7.75
CA ASP A 283 -21.63 19.48 -7.73
C ASP A 283 -21.52 20.27 -6.42
N LYS A 284 -21.25 19.59 -5.30
CA LYS A 284 -21.14 20.21 -3.98
C LYS A 284 -19.68 20.35 -3.51
N THR A 285 -18.69 20.07 -4.37
CA THR A 285 -17.26 20.21 -3.99
C THR A 285 -16.97 21.62 -3.49
N ASP A 286 -16.31 21.72 -2.33
CA ASP A 286 -15.89 23.00 -1.74
C ASP A 286 -15.07 23.81 -2.76
N PRO A 287 -15.59 24.98 -3.20
CA PRO A 287 -14.92 25.79 -4.21
C PRO A 287 -13.58 26.37 -3.72
N VAL A 288 -13.40 26.55 -2.42
CA VAL A 288 -12.11 27.01 -1.84
C VAL A 288 -11.07 25.91 -1.94
N PHE A 289 -11.42 24.68 -1.59
CA PHE A 289 -10.55 23.53 -1.75
C PHE A 289 -10.19 23.29 -3.22
N LEU A 290 -11.18 23.31 -4.11
CA LEU A 290 -10.98 23.14 -5.55
C LEU A 290 -10.01 24.18 -6.10
N ARG A 291 -10.16 25.46 -5.73
CA ARG A 291 -9.25 26.53 -6.12
C ARG A 291 -7.83 26.24 -5.65
N LYS A 292 -7.65 25.85 -4.38
CA LYS A 292 -6.34 25.51 -3.83
C LYS A 292 -5.68 24.34 -4.58
N ALA A 293 -6.44 23.32 -4.92
CA ALA A 293 -5.96 22.19 -5.70
C ALA A 293 -5.50 22.59 -7.11
N VAL A 294 -6.26 23.47 -7.78
CA VAL A 294 -5.89 24.02 -9.09
C VAL A 294 -4.63 24.86 -8.98
N GLU A 295 -4.49 25.71 -7.96
CA GLU A 295 -3.29 26.50 -7.70
C GLU A 295 -2.04 25.61 -7.50
N CYS A 296 -2.16 24.47 -6.78
CA CYS A 296 -1.08 23.51 -6.66
C CYS A 296 -0.66 22.94 -8.01
N LEU A 297 -1.62 22.54 -8.86
CA LEU A 297 -1.33 22.03 -10.21
C LEU A 297 -0.53 23.02 -11.05
N PHE A 298 -0.93 24.30 -11.06
CA PHE A 298 -0.22 25.33 -11.82
C PHE A 298 1.15 25.66 -11.26
N ARG A 299 1.33 25.55 -9.92
CA ARG A 299 2.60 25.85 -9.26
C ARG A 299 3.65 24.78 -9.49
N ASN A 300 3.29 23.49 -9.28
CA ASN A 300 4.26 22.42 -9.30
C ASN A 300 4.67 21.96 -10.71
N LYS A 301 3.85 22.16 -11.72
CA LYS A 301 4.08 21.79 -13.13
C LYS A 301 4.38 20.29 -13.35
N MET A 302 4.01 19.43 -12.38
CA MET A 302 4.26 17.98 -12.41
C MET A 302 3.00 17.17 -12.73
N GLY A 303 1.88 17.83 -13.02
CA GLY A 303 0.64 17.19 -13.41
C GLY A 303 -0.16 16.60 -12.24
N TRP A 304 -0.01 17.13 -11.03
CA TRP A 304 -0.82 16.78 -9.87
C TRP A 304 -1.30 18.05 -9.12
N PRO A 305 -2.41 17.97 -8.35
CA PRO A 305 -3.37 16.87 -8.33
C PRO A 305 -4.07 16.71 -9.69
N ARG A 306 -4.49 15.47 -9.99
CA ARG A 306 -5.43 15.22 -11.07
C ARG A 306 -6.84 15.51 -10.59
N PHE A 307 -7.77 15.65 -11.52
CA PHE A 307 -9.17 15.86 -11.20
C PHE A 307 -10.01 14.74 -11.83
N SER A 308 -10.91 14.15 -11.04
CA SER A 308 -11.85 13.13 -11.49
C SER A 308 -13.26 13.60 -11.21
N GLY A 309 -14.11 13.69 -12.24
CA GLY A 309 -15.51 14.07 -12.11
C GLY A 309 -16.36 12.86 -11.75
N ASP A 310 -16.96 12.84 -10.56
CA ASP A 310 -17.79 11.72 -10.11
C ASP A 310 -19.06 11.53 -10.93
N LYS A 311 -19.63 12.59 -11.50
CA LYS A 311 -20.76 12.49 -12.43
C LYS A 311 -20.51 11.65 -13.68
N ALA A 312 -19.25 11.53 -14.10
CA ALA A 312 -18.89 10.75 -15.28
C ALA A 312 -18.76 9.25 -14.98
N LEU A 313 -18.82 8.87 -13.71
CA LEU A 313 -18.62 7.50 -13.23
C LEU A 313 -19.90 6.79 -12.82
N VAL A 314 -21.08 7.47 -12.92
CA VAL A 314 -22.41 6.96 -12.55
C VAL A 314 -23.20 6.59 -13.80
#